data_8f3745ab1b5f307a792a3af0418aa9fd
#
_entry.id   8f3745ab1b5f307a792a3af0418aa9fd
#
_cell.length_a   1.000
_cell.length_b   1.000
_cell.length_c   1.000
_cell.angle_alpha   90.00
_cell.angle_beta   90.00
_cell.angle_gamma   90.00
#
_symmetry.space_group_name_H-M   'P 1'
#
loop_
_entity.id
_entity.type
_entity.pdbx_description
1 polymer ?
#
loop_
_entity_poly.entity_id
_entity_poly.type
_entity_poly.pdbx_seq_one_letter_code
_entity_poly.pdbx_strand_id
1 'polypeptide(L)'
;MRRLQTCLLAAVALAALTVGGLSACSVLDQKTFEDDAKVPQRITSIRLDSKNGGVKVDASANISTASVHRKVNYRGDKPSGTSFSVDNGVLTLSGCGKNCGVDYVVKVPAGLAVTGGTSNGSLTLSDVGVVDVHTSNGEIAVNKATGSVKLRTSNGDVHVKDAEGGDIDTQTSNGEVTIQTATPQNIKARTTSGGLTVTAPPANYQISASDSHGDKKVAFKNDPSGKYHLDLSTTNGNLTVESAGQ
;
A
#
# COMPACT_ATOMS: atom_id res chain seq x y z
N MET A 1 71.21 -25.13 -58.48
CA MET A 1 70.23 -24.19 -59.17
C MET A 1 68.87 -24.39 -58.57
N ARG A 2 68.27 -23.28 -58.04
CA ARG A 2 66.79 -23.02 -57.89
C ARG A 2 66.02 -24.00 -56.97
N ARG A 3 65.13 -23.60 -56.15
CA ARG A 3 64.61 -22.33 -55.64
C ARG A 3 63.93 -22.63 -54.30
N LEU A 4 64.00 -21.68 -53.43
CA LEU A 4 63.16 -21.55 -52.25
C LEU A 4 61.66 -21.68 -52.54
N GLN A 5 60.94 -22.33 -51.72
CA GLN A 5 59.57 -21.89 -51.38
C GLN A 5 59.29 -22.16 -49.91
N THR A 6 59.15 -21.07 -49.23
CA THR A 6 58.72 -20.93 -47.86
C THR A 6 57.25 -21.26 -47.76
N CYS A 7 56.87 -22.19 -46.90
CA CYS A 7 55.48 -22.31 -46.43
C CYS A 7 55.42 -21.84 -44.97
N LEU A 8 54.75 -20.72 -44.80
CA LEU A 8 54.35 -20.24 -43.47
C LEU A 8 53.38 -21.22 -42.85
N LEU A 9 53.73 -21.77 -41.70
CA LEU A 9 52.83 -22.43 -40.80
C LEU A 9 52.25 -21.38 -39.86
N ALA A 10 50.97 -21.04 -40.07
CA ALA A 10 50.20 -20.25 -39.17
C ALA A 10 49.85 -21.11 -37.93
N ALA A 11 50.44 -20.80 -36.81
CA ALA A 11 50.06 -21.36 -35.50
C ALA A 11 48.71 -20.73 -35.08
N VAL A 12 47.66 -21.50 -35.18
CA VAL A 12 46.36 -21.14 -34.58
C VAL A 12 46.46 -21.44 -33.09
N ALA A 13 46.66 -20.39 -32.30
CA ALA A 13 46.50 -20.47 -30.84
C ALA A 13 45.03 -20.62 -30.52
N LEU A 14 44.56 -21.80 -30.13
CA LEU A 14 43.26 -22.00 -29.48
C LEU A 14 43.35 -21.36 -28.10
N ALA A 15 42.82 -20.14 -27.97
CA ALA A 15 42.48 -19.57 -26.66
C ALA A 15 41.24 -20.31 -26.15
N ALA A 16 41.44 -21.20 -25.18
CA ALA A 16 40.37 -21.79 -24.40
C ALA A 16 39.73 -20.66 -23.54
N LEU A 17 38.67 -20.09 -24.03
CA LEU A 17 37.75 -19.26 -23.24
C LEU A 17 37.07 -20.18 -22.23
N THR A 18 37.61 -20.26 -21.02
CA THR A 18 36.89 -20.74 -19.86
C THR A 18 35.76 -19.74 -19.63
N VAL A 19 34.60 -20.06 -20.14
CA VAL A 19 33.34 -19.39 -19.76
C VAL A 19 33.11 -19.76 -18.30
N GLY A 20 33.60 -18.89 -17.39
CA GLY A 20 33.18 -18.90 -16.01
C GLY A 20 31.67 -18.74 -15.99
N GLY A 21 30.98 -19.82 -15.74
CA GLY A 21 29.55 -19.84 -15.53
C GLY A 21 29.21 -18.91 -14.37
N LEU A 22 28.86 -17.67 -14.70
CA LEU A 22 28.17 -16.79 -13.78
C LEU A 22 26.87 -17.49 -13.39
N SER A 23 26.79 -17.93 -12.14
CA SER A 23 25.59 -18.45 -11.51
C SER A 23 24.51 -17.35 -11.41
N ALA A 24 24.06 -16.86 -12.54
CA ALA A 24 22.93 -15.93 -12.67
C ALA A 24 21.57 -16.64 -12.67
N CYS A 25 21.54 -17.92 -12.24
CA CYS A 25 20.33 -18.74 -12.35
C CYS A 25 19.32 -18.56 -11.24
N SER A 26 19.57 -17.76 -10.20
CA SER A 26 18.58 -17.62 -9.09
C SER A 26 17.55 -16.50 -9.30
N VAL A 27 17.76 -15.61 -10.25
CA VAL A 27 16.80 -14.53 -10.57
C VAL A 27 15.75 -14.96 -11.60
N LEU A 28 16.05 -16.01 -12.38
CA LEU A 28 15.22 -16.47 -13.50
C LEU A 28 14.14 -17.50 -13.13
N ASP A 29 14.05 -17.97 -11.88
CA ASP A 29 13.07 -18.99 -11.49
C ASP A 29 11.80 -18.39 -10.81
N GLN A 30 11.55 -17.11 -10.97
CA GLN A 30 10.29 -16.51 -10.53
C GLN A 30 9.22 -16.79 -11.57
N LYS A 31 8.19 -17.51 -11.13
CA LYS A 31 7.01 -17.88 -11.91
C LYS A 31 5.82 -17.03 -11.46
N THR A 32 4.89 -16.80 -12.37
CA THR A 32 3.67 -16.04 -12.10
C THR A 32 2.47 -16.77 -12.69
N PHE A 33 1.35 -16.74 -11.99
CA PHE A 33 0.05 -17.04 -12.58
C PHE A 33 -1.01 -16.08 -12.05
N GLU A 34 -2.08 -15.92 -12.80
CA GLU A 34 -3.24 -15.11 -12.45
C GLU A 34 -4.49 -15.94 -12.52
N ASP A 35 -5.45 -15.68 -11.65
CA ASP A 35 -6.77 -16.27 -11.70
C ASP A 35 -7.84 -15.32 -11.14
N ASP A 36 -9.07 -15.58 -11.54
CA ASP A 36 -10.26 -14.85 -11.16
C ASP A 36 -11.26 -15.77 -10.47
N ALA A 37 -11.88 -15.28 -9.41
CA ALA A 37 -12.94 -15.98 -8.72
C ALA A 37 -14.12 -15.07 -8.44
N LYS A 38 -15.34 -15.56 -8.70
CA LYS A 38 -16.56 -14.94 -8.19
C LYS A 38 -16.82 -15.46 -6.78
N VAL A 39 -17.23 -14.58 -5.89
CA VAL A 39 -17.58 -14.89 -4.51
C VAL A 39 -19.10 -14.73 -4.37
N PRO A 40 -19.88 -15.80 -4.54
CA PRO A 40 -21.35 -15.73 -4.52
C PRO A 40 -21.92 -15.50 -3.12
N GLN A 41 -21.13 -15.76 -2.07
CA GLN A 41 -21.51 -15.50 -0.69
C GLN A 41 -21.63 -13.99 -0.44
N ARG A 42 -22.59 -13.59 0.37
CA ARG A 42 -22.68 -12.19 0.82
C ARG A 42 -21.49 -11.86 1.70
N ILE A 43 -20.72 -10.84 1.29
CA ILE A 43 -19.59 -10.30 2.05
C ILE A 43 -20.07 -9.13 2.89
N THR A 44 -19.67 -9.10 4.16
CA THR A 44 -19.96 -8.02 5.13
C THR A 44 -18.72 -7.29 5.57
N SER A 45 -17.55 -7.92 5.44
CA SER A 45 -16.24 -7.30 5.74
C SER A 45 -15.11 -8.01 5.02
N ILE A 46 -13.95 -7.33 4.95
CA ILE A 46 -12.72 -7.86 4.37
C ILE A 46 -11.64 -7.88 5.45
N ARG A 47 -10.92 -8.99 5.54
CA ARG A 47 -9.75 -9.16 6.40
C ARG A 47 -8.51 -9.40 5.56
N LEU A 48 -7.50 -8.58 5.79
CA LEU A 48 -6.17 -8.71 5.19
C LEU A 48 -5.27 -9.51 6.13
N ASP A 49 -4.72 -10.63 5.65
CA ASP A 49 -3.82 -11.51 6.39
C ASP A 49 -2.75 -12.06 5.43
N SER A 50 -2.06 -11.14 4.76
CA SER A 50 -1.00 -11.45 3.81
C SER A 50 0.35 -11.01 4.35
N LYS A 51 1.43 -11.66 3.90
CA LYS A 51 2.80 -11.21 4.22
C LYS A 51 3.42 -10.43 3.06
N ASN A 52 3.17 -10.86 1.83
CA ASN A 52 3.81 -10.29 0.64
C ASN A 52 2.78 -10.12 -0.47
N GLY A 53 2.76 -8.94 -1.04
CA GLY A 53 1.89 -8.51 -2.12
C GLY A 53 0.93 -7.41 -1.70
N GLY A 54 0.51 -6.63 -2.69
CA GLY A 54 -0.41 -5.52 -2.52
C GLY A 54 -1.87 -5.95 -2.52
N VAL A 55 -2.73 -5.10 -1.98
CA VAL A 55 -4.18 -5.30 -2.02
C VAL A 55 -4.86 -4.04 -2.52
N LYS A 56 -5.65 -4.20 -3.58
CA LYS A 56 -6.54 -3.17 -4.08
C LYS A 56 -7.99 -3.58 -3.86
N VAL A 57 -8.75 -2.80 -3.12
CA VAL A 57 -10.19 -2.96 -2.92
C VAL A 57 -10.91 -1.84 -3.66
N ASP A 58 -11.60 -2.18 -4.71
CA ASP A 58 -12.48 -1.29 -5.48
C ASP A 58 -13.93 -1.61 -5.08
N ALA A 59 -14.46 -0.89 -4.10
CA ALA A 59 -15.85 -1.03 -3.70
C ALA A 59 -16.75 -0.11 -4.52
N SER A 60 -18.00 -0.50 -4.75
CA SER A 60 -18.97 0.34 -5.47
C SER A 60 -20.41 -0.08 -5.15
N ALA A 61 -21.32 0.90 -5.10
CA ALA A 61 -22.75 0.65 -4.93
C ALA A 61 -23.37 -0.19 -6.07
N ASN A 62 -22.71 -0.22 -7.24
CA ASN A 62 -23.20 -0.97 -8.41
C ASN A 62 -22.76 -2.45 -8.40
N ILE A 63 -21.95 -2.86 -7.43
CA ILE A 63 -21.47 -4.25 -7.30
C ILE A 63 -22.39 -5.00 -6.33
N SER A 64 -23.04 -6.04 -6.82
CA SER A 64 -23.89 -6.93 -5.99
C SER A 64 -23.18 -8.24 -5.62
N THR A 65 -22.22 -8.68 -6.42
CA THR A 65 -21.48 -9.95 -6.21
C THR A 65 -20.00 -9.63 -6.16
N ALA A 66 -19.34 -10.08 -5.11
CA ALA A 66 -17.90 -9.87 -4.96
C ALA A 66 -17.10 -10.71 -5.96
N SER A 67 -15.96 -10.18 -6.38
CA SER A 67 -14.96 -10.89 -7.18
C SER A 67 -13.55 -10.62 -6.68
N VAL A 68 -12.71 -11.64 -6.77
CA VAL A 68 -11.31 -11.61 -6.40
C VAL A 68 -10.48 -11.96 -7.61
N HIS A 69 -9.66 -11.05 -8.08
CA HIS A 69 -8.56 -11.32 -8.99
C HIS A 69 -7.28 -11.40 -8.18
N ARG A 70 -6.46 -12.41 -8.43
CA ARG A 70 -5.15 -12.53 -7.80
C ARG A 70 -4.06 -12.81 -8.81
N LYS A 71 -2.92 -12.17 -8.57
CA LYS A 71 -1.66 -12.41 -9.26
C LYS A 71 -0.67 -13.00 -8.26
N VAL A 72 -0.25 -14.23 -8.52
CA VAL A 72 0.62 -15.00 -7.63
C VAL A 72 2.00 -15.09 -8.23
N ASN A 73 2.99 -14.53 -7.52
CA ASN A 73 4.41 -14.62 -7.86
C ASN A 73 5.07 -15.64 -6.92
N TYR A 74 5.73 -16.66 -7.44
CA TYR A 74 6.29 -17.74 -6.64
C TYR A 74 7.60 -18.28 -7.19
N ARG A 75 8.34 -18.99 -6.34
CA ARG A 75 9.55 -19.75 -6.71
C ARG A 75 9.39 -21.20 -6.30
N GLY A 76 9.90 -22.11 -7.13
CA GLY A 76 9.75 -23.57 -6.93
C GLY A 76 8.42 -24.09 -7.44
N ASP A 77 7.72 -24.88 -6.62
CA ASP A 77 6.44 -25.48 -6.98
C ASP A 77 5.30 -24.46 -6.94
N LYS A 78 4.35 -24.63 -7.86
CA LYS A 78 3.15 -23.79 -7.91
C LYS A 78 2.33 -23.99 -6.64
N PRO A 79 2.01 -22.89 -5.90
CA PRO A 79 1.15 -22.98 -4.73
C PRO A 79 -0.19 -23.61 -5.08
N SER A 80 -0.64 -24.54 -4.26
CA SER A 80 -1.93 -25.22 -4.42
C SER A 80 -3.04 -24.45 -3.68
N GLY A 81 -4.26 -24.53 -4.19
CA GLY A 81 -5.44 -23.96 -3.56
C GLY A 81 -5.61 -22.46 -3.76
N THR A 82 -6.66 -21.94 -3.14
CA THR A 82 -6.96 -20.50 -3.09
C THR A 82 -6.30 -19.87 -1.88
N SER A 83 -5.74 -18.67 -2.05
CA SER A 83 -5.18 -17.89 -0.95
C SER A 83 -6.19 -16.92 -0.33
N PHE A 84 -7.48 -17.15 -0.54
CA PHE A 84 -8.56 -16.45 0.13
C PHE A 84 -9.67 -17.41 0.54
N SER A 85 -10.47 -17.01 1.51
CA SER A 85 -11.61 -17.77 2.01
C SER A 85 -12.73 -16.84 2.44
N VAL A 86 -13.96 -17.37 2.50
CA VAL A 86 -15.11 -16.66 3.07
C VAL A 86 -15.67 -17.50 4.22
N ASP A 87 -15.73 -16.91 5.40
CA ASP A 87 -16.35 -17.49 6.57
C ASP A 87 -17.23 -16.45 7.26
N ASN A 88 -18.48 -16.80 7.54
CA ASN A 88 -19.47 -15.93 8.18
C ASN A 88 -19.56 -14.51 7.56
N GLY A 89 -19.43 -14.40 6.25
CA GLY A 89 -19.46 -13.12 5.51
C GLY A 89 -18.14 -12.34 5.54
N VAL A 90 -17.09 -12.84 6.17
CA VAL A 90 -15.75 -12.25 6.17
C VAL A 90 -14.94 -12.83 5.01
N LEU A 91 -14.57 -12.00 4.05
CA LEU A 91 -13.61 -12.35 3.01
C LEU A 91 -12.18 -12.14 3.56
N THR A 92 -11.49 -13.24 3.85
CA THR A 92 -10.10 -13.20 4.30
C THR A 92 -9.16 -13.38 3.11
N LEU A 93 -8.27 -12.41 2.88
CA LEU A 93 -7.22 -12.43 1.87
C LEU A 93 -5.91 -12.84 2.53
N SER A 94 -5.45 -14.06 2.28
CA SER A 94 -4.28 -14.64 2.92
C SER A 94 -3.08 -14.70 1.98
N GLY A 95 -1.90 -14.99 2.53
CA GLY A 95 -0.71 -15.26 1.72
C GLY A 95 -0.75 -16.65 1.07
N CYS A 96 0.17 -16.90 0.17
CA CYS A 96 0.31 -18.17 -0.56
C CYS A 96 1.43 -19.08 -0.02
N GLY A 97 2.01 -18.76 1.13
CA GLY A 97 3.04 -19.57 1.77
C GLY A 97 4.47 -18.99 1.65
N LYS A 98 5.48 -19.85 1.76
CA LYS A 98 6.89 -19.46 1.64
C LYS A 98 7.27 -19.20 0.18
N ASN A 99 8.18 -18.26 -0.06
CA ASN A 99 8.68 -17.90 -1.40
C ASN A 99 7.59 -17.51 -2.40
N CYS A 100 6.51 -16.92 -1.89
CA CYS A 100 5.33 -16.59 -2.64
C CYS A 100 4.78 -15.23 -2.19
N GLY A 101 4.30 -14.44 -3.15
CA GLY A 101 3.56 -13.20 -2.93
C GLY A 101 2.27 -13.20 -3.73
N VAL A 102 1.22 -12.59 -3.20
CA VAL A 102 -0.09 -12.49 -3.87
C VAL A 102 -0.51 -11.04 -3.91
N ASP A 103 -0.68 -10.52 -5.11
CA ASP A 103 -1.35 -9.24 -5.32
C ASP A 103 -2.83 -9.50 -5.56
N TYR A 104 -3.68 -8.78 -4.86
CA TYR A 104 -5.14 -8.90 -4.94
C TYR A 104 -5.77 -7.64 -5.55
N VAL A 105 -6.72 -7.85 -6.44
CA VAL A 105 -7.71 -6.83 -6.83
C VAL A 105 -9.09 -7.39 -6.50
N VAL A 106 -9.77 -6.75 -5.55
CA VAL A 106 -11.06 -7.19 -5.02
C VAL A 106 -12.12 -6.17 -5.37
N LYS A 107 -13.19 -6.62 -6.02
CA LYS A 107 -14.36 -5.79 -6.31
C LYS A 107 -15.51 -6.23 -5.41
N VAL A 108 -16.09 -5.30 -4.65
CA VAL A 108 -17.10 -5.59 -3.61
C VAL A 108 -18.16 -4.49 -3.55
N PRO A 109 -19.32 -4.74 -2.91
CA PRO A 109 -20.27 -3.69 -2.56
C PRO A 109 -19.61 -2.58 -1.73
N ALA A 110 -20.09 -1.34 -1.88
CA ALA A 110 -19.58 -0.19 -1.12
C ALA A 110 -19.85 -0.32 0.39
N GLY A 111 -19.06 0.40 1.18
CA GLY A 111 -19.28 0.57 2.62
C GLY A 111 -18.84 -0.62 3.49
N LEU A 112 -18.15 -1.62 2.94
CA LEU A 112 -17.64 -2.74 3.75
C LEU A 112 -16.47 -2.29 4.63
N ALA A 113 -16.39 -2.85 5.84
CA ALA A 113 -15.23 -2.67 6.70
C ALA A 113 -14.03 -3.46 6.16
N VAL A 114 -12.83 -2.85 6.24
CA VAL A 114 -11.55 -3.48 5.85
C VAL A 114 -10.59 -3.44 7.03
N THR A 115 -10.10 -4.61 7.45
CA THR A 115 -9.22 -4.74 8.62
C THR A 115 -8.02 -5.64 8.34
N GLY A 116 -6.97 -5.54 9.18
CA GLY A 116 -5.78 -6.39 9.08
C GLY A 116 -4.64 -5.75 8.29
N GLY A 117 -3.82 -6.53 7.59
CA GLY A 117 -2.70 -5.93 6.88
C GLY A 117 -1.81 -6.88 6.10
N THR A 118 -0.72 -6.31 5.63
CA THR A 118 0.38 -7.03 4.96
C THR A 118 1.72 -6.65 5.60
N SER A 119 2.77 -7.38 5.34
CA SER A 119 4.12 -6.93 5.73
C SER A 119 4.79 -6.15 4.61
N ASN A 120 4.64 -6.61 3.36
CA ASN A 120 5.27 -5.98 2.20
C ASN A 120 4.26 -5.88 1.07
N GLY A 121 3.79 -4.68 0.82
CA GLY A 121 2.84 -4.38 -0.25
C GLY A 121 2.03 -3.13 0.05
N SER A 122 1.59 -2.48 -1.00
CA SER A 122 0.74 -1.31 -0.91
C SER A 122 -0.73 -1.71 -0.74
N LEU A 123 -1.48 -0.88 -0.02
CA LEU A 123 -2.91 -1.05 0.21
C LEU A 123 -3.65 0.12 -0.43
N THR A 124 -4.56 -0.16 -1.35
CA THR A 124 -5.40 0.86 -1.99
C THR A 124 -6.87 0.50 -1.78
N LEU A 125 -7.60 1.33 -1.07
CA LEU A 125 -8.98 1.07 -0.67
C LEU A 125 -9.87 2.22 -1.15
N SER A 126 -10.95 1.90 -1.87
CA SER A 126 -11.88 2.90 -2.40
C SER A 126 -13.32 2.57 -2.04
N ASP A 127 -14.12 3.60 -1.67
CA ASP A 127 -15.55 3.52 -1.34
C ASP A 127 -15.88 2.51 -0.22
N VAL A 128 -15.01 2.42 0.79
CA VAL A 128 -15.09 1.50 1.93
C VAL A 128 -15.76 2.14 3.16
N GLY A 129 -16.12 1.32 4.15
CA GLY A 129 -16.65 1.76 5.43
C GLY A 129 -15.53 2.09 6.43
N VAL A 130 -15.55 1.37 7.56
CA VAL A 130 -14.50 1.45 8.58
C VAL A 130 -13.22 0.80 8.06
N VAL A 131 -12.08 1.47 8.29
CA VAL A 131 -10.75 0.98 7.89
C VAL A 131 -9.84 0.89 9.13
N ASP A 132 -9.27 -0.28 9.40
CA ASP A 132 -8.16 -0.47 10.37
C ASP A 132 -7.12 -1.39 9.74
N VAL A 133 -6.17 -0.79 9.00
CA VAL A 133 -5.18 -1.55 8.23
C VAL A 133 -3.75 -1.11 8.48
N HIS A 134 -2.82 -2.04 8.25
CA HIS A 134 -1.40 -1.76 8.40
C HIS A 134 -0.55 -2.47 7.36
N THR A 135 0.62 -1.90 7.10
CA THR A 135 1.72 -2.56 6.37
C THR A 135 3.04 -2.23 7.07
N SER A 136 4.08 -3.02 6.84
CA SER A 136 5.43 -2.62 7.30
C SER A 136 6.15 -1.83 6.21
N ASN A 137 5.99 -2.26 4.95
CA ASN A 137 6.65 -1.63 3.80
C ASN A 137 5.65 -1.50 2.64
N GLY A 138 5.21 -0.30 2.41
CA GLY A 138 4.28 0.03 1.32
C GLY A 138 3.43 1.25 1.65
N GLU A 139 2.92 1.83 0.61
CA GLU A 139 1.96 2.93 0.67
C GLU A 139 0.59 2.44 1.12
N ILE A 140 -0.12 3.27 1.88
CA ILE A 140 -1.54 3.05 2.17
C ILE A 140 -2.34 4.23 1.61
N ALA A 141 -3.20 3.95 0.63
CA ALA A 141 -4.10 4.93 0.04
C ALA A 141 -5.57 4.56 0.33
N VAL A 142 -6.31 5.48 0.92
CA VAL A 142 -7.75 5.33 1.21
C VAL A 142 -8.50 6.47 0.56
N ASN A 143 -9.49 6.14 -0.28
CA ASN A 143 -10.32 7.11 -0.95
C ASN A 143 -11.80 6.85 -0.62
N LYS A 144 -12.52 7.89 -0.15
CA LYS A 144 -13.94 7.83 0.20
C LYS A 144 -14.27 6.75 1.24
N ALA A 145 -13.63 6.84 2.40
CA ALA A 145 -14.07 6.07 3.56
C ALA A 145 -15.24 6.78 4.25
N THR A 146 -16.30 6.02 4.59
CA THR A 146 -17.51 6.54 5.25
C THR A 146 -17.55 6.25 6.76
N GLY A 147 -16.49 5.67 7.31
CA GLY A 147 -16.34 5.38 8.74
C GLY A 147 -14.98 5.83 9.25
N SER A 148 -14.63 5.40 10.47
CA SER A 148 -13.33 5.70 11.06
C SER A 148 -12.18 5.05 10.24
N VAL A 149 -11.05 5.77 10.17
CA VAL A 149 -9.88 5.38 9.39
C VAL A 149 -8.67 5.30 10.32
N LYS A 150 -8.09 4.11 10.44
CA LYS A 150 -6.87 3.89 11.19
C LYS A 150 -5.83 3.19 10.32
N LEU A 151 -4.74 3.90 10.04
CA LEU A 151 -3.69 3.47 9.11
C LEU A 151 -2.33 3.47 9.79
N ARG A 152 -1.55 2.41 9.59
CA ARG A 152 -0.18 2.33 10.11
C ARG A 152 0.75 1.73 9.06
N THR A 153 1.85 2.42 8.80
CA THR A 153 2.97 1.85 8.05
C THR A 153 4.28 2.18 8.76
N SER A 154 5.33 1.43 8.50
CA SER A 154 6.67 1.79 8.97
C SER A 154 7.44 2.55 7.89
N ASN A 155 7.34 2.07 6.64
CA ASN A 155 8.03 2.66 5.50
C ASN A 155 7.07 2.75 4.32
N GLY A 156 6.57 3.94 4.08
CA GLY A 156 5.64 4.24 3.00
C GLY A 156 4.79 5.46 3.33
N ASP A 157 4.22 6.01 2.29
CA ASP A 157 3.34 7.17 2.38
C ASP A 157 1.93 6.76 2.79
N VAL A 158 1.22 7.69 3.39
CA VAL A 158 -0.18 7.51 3.79
C VAL A 158 -1.02 8.60 3.13
N HIS A 159 -1.96 8.19 2.30
CA HIS A 159 -2.89 9.08 1.61
C HIS A 159 -4.33 8.78 2.01
N VAL A 160 -5.02 9.77 2.53
CA VAL A 160 -6.45 9.71 2.81
C VAL A 160 -7.13 10.82 2.02
N LYS A 161 -8.10 10.45 1.18
CA LYS A 161 -8.83 11.40 0.35
C LYS A 161 -10.32 11.22 0.50
N ASP A 162 -11.04 12.35 0.56
CA ASP A 162 -12.52 12.41 0.60
C ASP A 162 -13.14 11.52 1.70
N ALA A 163 -12.46 11.42 2.88
CA ALA A 163 -13.00 10.67 4.02
C ALA A 163 -14.17 11.43 4.68
N GLU A 164 -15.18 10.68 5.12
CA GLU A 164 -16.40 11.19 5.72
C GLU A 164 -16.76 10.42 7.01
N GLY A 165 -17.24 11.14 8.01
CA GLY A 165 -18.06 10.58 9.10
C GLY A 165 -17.36 9.81 10.21
N GLY A 166 -16.04 9.80 10.31
CA GLY A 166 -15.32 9.11 11.39
C GLY A 166 -14.00 9.77 11.77
N ASP A 167 -13.43 9.35 12.88
CA ASP A 167 -12.09 9.79 13.29
C ASP A 167 -11.02 9.20 12.38
N ILE A 168 -9.97 9.99 12.12
CA ILE A 168 -8.81 9.57 11.34
C ILE A 168 -7.60 9.47 12.27
N ASP A 169 -6.97 8.29 12.35
CA ASP A 169 -5.71 8.05 13.08
C ASP A 169 -4.69 7.42 12.13
N THR A 170 -3.69 8.20 11.71
CA THR A 170 -2.65 7.76 10.77
C THR A 170 -1.27 7.85 11.41
N GLN A 171 -0.43 6.85 11.12
CA GLN A 171 0.95 6.83 11.58
C GLN A 171 1.88 6.20 10.55
N THR A 172 2.97 6.88 10.25
CA THR A 172 4.14 6.29 9.56
C THR A 172 5.42 6.61 10.31
N SER A 173 6.47 5.83 10.11
CA SER A 173 7.81 6.21 10.60
C SER A 173 8.58 6.97 9.52
N ASN A 174 8.54 6.46 8.28
CA ASN A 174 9.25 7.05 7.14
C ASN A 174 8.29 7.14 5.96
N GLY A 175 7.85 8.34 5.67
CA GLY A 175 6.93 8.63 4.57
C GLY A 175 6.13 9.90 4.82
N GLU A 176 5.53 10.39 3.77
CA GLU A 176 4.63 11.53 3.80
C GLU A 176 3.23 11.10 4.25
N VAL A 177 2.55 11.97 5.00
CA VAL A 177 1.14 11.80 5.35
C VAL A 177 0.34 12.94 4.71
N THR A 178 -0.57 12.59 3.81
CA THR A 178 -1.50 13.52 3.18
C THR A 178 -2.92 13.12 3.49
N ILE A 179 -3.68 14.02 4.13
CA ILE A 179 -5.07 13.79 4.50
C ILE A 179 -5.93 14.91 3.92
N GLN A 180 -6.95 14.54 3.14
CA GLN A 180 -7.99 15.43 2.68
C GLN A 180 -9.35 14.89 3.12
N THR A 181 -10.11 15.67 3.88
CA THR A 181 -11.43 15.26 4.36
C THR A 181 -12.55 16.02 3.64
N ALA A 182 -13.65 15.32 3.40
CA ALA A 182 -14.85 15.91 2.79
C ALA A 182 -15.72 16.63 3.83
N THR A 183 -15.67 16.20 5.09
CA THR A 183 -16.38 16.79 6.23
C THR A 183 -15.43 17.08 7.38
N PRO A 184 -15.76 18.04 8.29
CA PRO A 184 -14.96 18.26 9.49
C PRO A 184 -14.92 17.02 10.39
N GLN A 185 -13.73 16.59 10.83
CA GLN A 185 -13.51 15.36 11.60
C GLN A 185 -12.35 15.54 12.59
N ASN A 186 -12.24 14.65 13.56
CA ASN A 186 -11.04 14.54 14.38
C ASN A 186 -9.93 13.86 13.56
N ILE A 187 -8.77 14.45 13.57
CA ILE A 187 -7.60 13.94 12.83
C ILE A 187 -6.42 13.84 13.77
N LYS A 188 -5.88 12.64 13.89
CA LYS A 188 -4.61 12.36 14.54
C LYS A 188 -3.65 11.81 13.51
N ALA A 189 -2.58 12.55 13.23
CA ALA A 189 -1.62 12.15 12.22
C ALA A 189 -0.19 12.32 12.70
N ARG A 190 0.64 11.28 12.54
CA ARG A 190 2.04 11.27 12.98
C ARG A 190 2.96 10.69 11.92
N THR A 191 4.07 11.38 11.70
CA THR A 191 5.23 10.83 10.99
C THR A 191 6.51 11.14 11.77
N THR A 192 7.55 10.33 11.61
CA THR A 192 8.85 10.66 12.16
C THR A 192 9.73 11.35 11.13
N SER A 193 9.74 10.84 9.91
CA SER A 193 10.53 11.39 8.80
C SER A 193 9.64 11.49 7.56
N GLY A 194 9.22 12.70 7.24
CA GLY A 194 8.35 13.04 6.13
C GLY A 194 7.48 14.25 6.42
N GLY A 195 6.90 14.80 5.38
CA GLY A 195 5.92 15.88 5.46
C GLY A 195 4.57 15.39 5.98
N LEU A 196 3.82 16.30 6.62
CA LEU A 196 2.45 16.06 7.03
C LEU A 196 1.57 17.19 6.51
N THR A 197 0.64 16.85 5.62
CA THR A 197 -0.30 17.80 5.02
C THR A 197 -1.73 17.38 5.33
N VAL A 198 -2.52 18.31 5.90
CA VAL A 198 -3.94 18.11 6.17
C VAL A 198 -4.75 19.20 5.49
N THR A 199 -5.67 18.82 4.61
CA THR A 199 -6.67 19.71 4.01
C THR A 199 -8.03 19.38 4.57
N ALA A 200 -8.64 20.32 5.29
CA ALA A 200 -9.92 20.11 5.97
C ALA A 200 -10.91 21.23 5.65
N PRO A 201 -12.24 20.94 5.63
CA PRO A 201 -13.26 21.97 5.48
C PRO A 201 -13.23 23.01 6.62
N PRO A 202 -13.70 24.25 6.38
CA PRO A 202 -13.80 25.25 7.42
C PRO A 202 -14.67 24.79 8.60
N ALA A 203 -14.11 24.82 9.81
CA ALA A 203 -14.80 24.53 11.06
C ALA A 203 -14.01 25.09 12.25
N ASN A 204 -14.57 24.96 13.46
CA ASN A 204 -13.87 25.30 14.70
C ASN A 204 -13.04 24.08 15.16
N TYR A 205 -11.73 24.20 15.06
CA TYR A 205 -10.77 23.14 15.42
C TYR A 205 -9.97 23.51 16.67
N GLN A 206 -9.89 22.58 17.60
CA GLN A 206 -8.85 22.58 18.61
C GLN A 206 -7.59 21.96 17.98
N ILE A 207 -6.51 22.74 17.86
CA ILE A 207 -5.31 22.35 17.10
C ILE A 207 -4.13 22.16 18.02
N SER A 208 -3.57 20.96 18.02
CA SER A 208 -2.26 20.63 18.56
C SER A 208 -1.36 20.20 17.39
N ALA A 209 -0.49 21.08 16.95
CA ALA A 209 0.40 20.86 15.82
C ALA A 209 1.86 21.08 16.23
N SER A 210 2.66 20.02 16.21
CA SER A 210 4.07 20.03 16.59
C SER A 210 4.97 19.56 15.45
N ASP A 211 6.05 20.31 15.25
CA ASP A 211 7.14 19.97 14.36
C ASP A 211 8.44 20.24 15.10
N SER A 212 9.43 19.34 14.96
CA SER A 212 10.74 19.51 15.63
C SER A 212 11.80 20.09 14.70
N HIS A 213 11.78 19.69 13.41
CA HIS A 213 12.78 20.11 12.42
C HIS A 213 12.12 20.30 11.05
N GLY A 214 11.47 21.45 10.85
CA GLY A 214 10.80 21.81 9.61
C GLY A 214 9.98 23.09 9.76
N ASP A 215 9.22 23.40 8.74
CA ASP A 215 8.33 24.56 8.72
C ASP A 215 6.90 24.14 9.07
N LYS A 216 6.27 24.93 9.94
CA LYS A 216 4.87 24.73 10.33
C LYS A 216 3.98 25.85 9.77
N LYS A 217 2.99 25.46 8.95
CA LYS A 217 1.98 26.37 8.41
C LYS A 217 0.59 25.87 8.74
N VAL A 218 -0.21 26.64 9.46
CA VAL A 218 -1.59 26.29 9.84
C VAL A 218 -2.51 27.42 9.40
N ALA A 219 -3.45 27.12 8.48
CA ALA A 219 -4.39 28.09 7.94
C ALA A 219 -5.56 28.43 8.90
N PHE A 220 -5.86 27.54 9.85
CA PHE A 220 -6.93 27.75 10.81
C PHE A 220 -6.45 28.47 12.07
N LYS A 221 -7.33 29.29 12.66
CA LYS A 221 -7.13 29.80 14.02
C LYS A 221 -7.48 28.69 15.02
N ASN A 222 -6.61 28.46 16.01
CA ASN A 222 -6.90 27.53 17.08
C ASN A 222 -8.07 28.00 17.93
N ASP A 223 -9.08 27.16 18.11
CA ASP A 223 -10.21 27.36 19.03
C ASP A 223 -10.17 26.27 20.11
N PRO A 224 -9.78 26.61 21.37
CA PRO A 224 -9.73 25.64 22.47
C PRO A 224 -11.07 24.98 22.79
N SER A 225 -12.19 25.57 22.36
CA SER A 225 -13.56 25.03 22.50
C SER A 225 -14.06 24.38 21.20
N GLY A 226 -13.20 24.24 20.20
CA GLY A 226 -13.53 23.64 18.91
C GLY A 226 -14.05 22.22 19.05
N LYS A 227 -15.10 21.91 18.31
CA LYS A 227 -15.74 20.60 18.31
C LYS A 227 -14.82 19.50 17.79
N TYR A 228 -13.96 19.83 16.83
CA TYR A 228 -13.06 18.88 16.16
C TYR A 228 -11.63 19.10 16.60
N HIS A 229 -10.85 18.01 16.65
CA HIS A 229 -9.48 18.02 17.13
C HIS A 229 -8.50 17.66 15.99
N LEU A 230 -7.47 18.47 15.82
CA LEU A 230 -6.31 18.17 14.96
C LEU A 230 -5.09 17.93 15.85
N ASP A 231 -4.68 16.67 16.05
CA ASP A 231 -3.47 16.26 16.79
C ASP A 231 -2.40 15.80 15.77
N LEU A 232 -1.54 16.72 15.37
CA LEU A 232 -0.63 16.56 14.23
C LEU A 232 0.82 16.66 14.69
N SER A 233 1.67 15.71 14.29
CA SER A 233 3.06 15.68 14.69
C SER A 233 3.97 15.13 13.61
N THR A 234 5.04 15.88 13.30
CA THR A 234 6.20 15.37 12.56
C THR A 234 7.48 15.65 13.35
N THR A 235 8.52 14.84 13.17
CA THR A 235 9.82 15.12 13.77
C THR A 235 10.76 15.79 12.76
N ASN A 236 10.82 15.24 11.55
CA ASN A 236 11.67 15.74 10.46
C ASN A 236 10.83 15.88 9.20
N GLY A 237 10.39 17.09 8.90
CA GLY A 237 9.59 17.42 7.73
C GLY A 237 8.63 18.56 7.99
N ASN A 238 8.03 19.09 6.96
CA ASN A 238 7.11 20.22 7.07
C ASN A 238 5.73 19.78 7.52
N LEU A 239 5.05 20.58 8.32
CA LEU A 239 3.69 20.40 8.74
C LEU A 239 2.80 21.50 8.16
N THR A 240 1.83 21.12 7.33
CA THR A 240 0.93 22.05 6.67
C THR A 240 -0.53 21.68 6.96
N VAL A 241 -1.31 22.65 7.36
CA VAL A 241 -2.77 22.53 7.49
C VAL A 241 -3.42 23.59 6.60
N GLU A 242 -4.26 23.14 5.68
CA GLU A 242 -4.91 23.97 4.68
C GLU A 242 -6.44 23.93 4.81
N SER A 243 -7.09 25.02 4.41
CA SER A 243 -8.55 25.07 4.30
C SER A 243 -8.98 24.56 2.93
N ALA A 244 -9.89 23.60 2.90
CA ALA A 244 -10.49 23.15 1.65
C ALA A 244 -11.30 24.30 1.01
N GLY A 245 -11.13 24.51 -0.29
CA GLY A 245 -11.87 25.55 -1.04
C GLY A 245 -11.22 26.93 -1.10
N GLN A 246 -9.94 27.05 -0.72
CA GLN A 246 -9.12 28.24 -0.98
C GLN A 246 -8.16 28.03 -2.14
#